data_82ce9e527816b19d428434ef09320189
#
_entry.id   82ce9e527816b19d428434ef09320189
#
_cell.length_a   1.000
_cell.length_b   1.000
_cell.length_c   1.000
_cell.angle_alpha   90.00
_cell.angle_beta   90.00
_cell.angle_gamma   90.00
#
_symmetry.space_group_name_H-M   'P 1'
#
loop_
_entity.id
_entity.type
_entity.pdbx_description
1 polymer ?
#
loop_
_entity_poly.entity_id
_entity_poly.type
_entity_poly.pdbx_seq_one_letter_code
_entity_poly.pdbx_strand_id
1 'polypeptide(L)'
;MAKYNKEYYEPLEQMMAVRHQYMSKILRDHTDQDIYNFFQNKQVLDLGCGTGEFLNNYFEMGAQCTGIDIEKNFKLKNKKNFNLYNLDANTFLKNCKKKFDIIFLFEFLEHLEEGDKHKLFESLIKTLNKNALIFVSTLNKNLLSKYLAIDIAENILKLLPKKTHEYDLFLSPTQLQTISQKYKLSLLNIEGLQYNPIIKSFKLSKVDLVNYIGALKY
;
A
#
# COMPACT_ATOMS: atom_id res chain seq x y z
N MET A 1 -4.20 24.72 -0.54
CA MET A 1 -4.37 23.92 -1.78
C MET A 1 -3.01 23.78 -2.44
N ALA A 2 -2.34 22.67 -2.31
CA ALA A 2 -1.12 22.38 -3.05
C ALA A 2 -1.51 22.13 -4.50
N LYS A 3 -0.96 22.95 -5.43
CA LYS A 3 -1.18 22.76 -6.86
C LYS A 3 -0.56 21.42 -7.30
N TYR A 4 -1.35 20.60 -8.01
CA TYR A 4 -0.87 19.41 -8.71
C TYR A 4 0.36 19.79 -9.56
N ASN A 5 1.51 19.20 -9.25
CA ASN A 5 2.72 19.36 -10.06
C ASN A 5 3.12 17.99 -10.62
N LYS A 6 3.14 17.86 -11.95
CA LYS A 6 3.42 16.60 -12.67
C LYS A 6 4.75 15.97 -12.25
N GLU A 7 5.77 16.77 -11.96
CA GLU A 7 7.09 16.29 -11.50
C GLU A 7 7.04 15.54 -10.16
N TYR A 8 6.00 15.76 -9.36
CA TYR A 8 5.82 15.10 -8.07
C TYR A 8 5.16 13.72 -8.17
N TYR A 9 4.36 13.49 -9.22
CA TYR A 9 3.58 12.25 -9.38
C TYR A 9 4.28 11.22 -10.28
N GLU A 10 5.27 11.62 -11.07
CA GLU A 10 6.01 10.73 -11.95
C GLU A 10 6.68 9.55 -11.20
N PRO A 11 7.33 9.74 -10.03
CA PRO A 11 7.83 8.64 -9.22
C PRO A 11 6.73 7.71 -8.68
N LEU A 12 5.56 8.23 -8.36
CA LEU A 12 4.42 7.42 -7.89
C LEU A 12 3.84 6.56 -9.02
N GLU A 13 3.78 7.07 -10.25
CA GLU A 13 3.36 6.27 -11.42
C GLU A 13 4.33 5.10 -11.68
N GLN A 14 5.63 5.33 -11.53
CA GLN A 14 6.63 4.26 -11.67
C GLN A 14 6.56 3.26 -10.54
N MET A 15 6.25 3.71 -9.32
CA MET A 15 6.00 2.82 -8.18
C MET A 15 4.76 1.94 -8.43
N MET A 16 3.73 2.46 -9.12
CA MET A 16 2.57 1.66 -9.52
C MET A 16 2.96 0.47 -10.41
N ALA A 17 3.83 0.67 -11.40
CA ALA A 17 4.29 -0.39 -12.29
C ALA A 17 5.04 -1.50 -11.52
N VAL A 18 5.91 -1.13 -10.58
CA VAL A 18 6.67 -2.08 -9.77
C VAL A 18 5.78 -2.83 -8.78
N ARG A 19 4.80 -2.17 -8.17
CA ARG A 19 3.78 -2.82 -7.33
C ARG A 19 2.99 -3.85 -8.14
N HIS A 20 2.58 -3.49 -9.35
CA HIS A 20 1.88 -4.40 -10.26
C HIS A 20 2.74 -5.61 -10.64
N GLN A 21 4.02 -5.40 -10.95
CA GLN A 21 4.98 -6.48 -11.22
C GLN A 21 5.12 -7.43 -10.03
N TYR A 22 5.25 -6.90 -8.81
CA TYR A 22 5.33 -7.68 -7.58
C TYR A 22 4.06 -8.51 -7.36
N MET A 23 2.89 -7.89 -7.45
CA MET A 23 1.61 -8.60 -7.31
C MET A 23 1.44 -9.69 -8.34
N SER A 24 1.80 -9.43 -9.61
CA SER A 24 1.75 -10.44 -10.67
C SER A 24 2.61 -11.66 -10.36
N LYS A 25 3.79 -11.44 -9.76
CA LYS A 25 4.66 -12.53 -9.28
C LYS A 25 4.00 -13.33 -8.17
N ILE A 26 3.52 -12.66 -7.11
CA ILE A 26 2.87 -13.31 -5.98
C ILE A 26 1.63 -14.11 -6.41
N LEU A 27 0.83 -13.57 -7.31
CA LEU A 27 -0.37 -14.26 -7.80
C LEU A 27 -0.03 -15.52 -8.59
N ARG A 28 0.97 -15.49 -9.46
CA ARG A 28 1.44 -16.69 -10.18
C ARG A 28 1.97 -17.75 -9.23
N ASP A 29 2.76 -17.33 -8.23
CA ASP A 29 3.43 -18.25 -7.30
C ASP A 29 2.44 -18.91 -6.31
N HIS A 30 1.29 -18.28 -6.05
CA HIS A 30 0.36 -18.72 -4.99
C HIS A 30 -1.08 -18.99 -5.42
N THR A 31 -1.46 -18.69 -6.67
CA THR A 31 -2.86 -18.83 -7.13
C THR A 31 -3.03 -19.48 -8.50
N ASP A 32 -1.96 -19.75 -9.22
CA ASP A 32 -1.94 -20.23 -10.62
C ASP A 32 -2.76 -19.35 -11.59
N GLN A 33 -2.97 -18.07 -11.24
CA GLN A 33 -3.75 -17.12 -12.05
C GLN A 33 -2.87 -15.95 -12.48
N ASP A 34 -3.12 -15.44 -13.68
CA ASP A 34 -2.60 -14.15 -14.08
C ASP A 34 -3.38 -13.01 -13.39
N ILE A 35 -2.76 -11.85 -13.32
CA ILE A 35 -3.31 -10.71 -12.56
C ILE A 35 -4.66 -10.23 -13.12
N TYR A 36 -4.89 -10.28 -14.44
CA TYR A 36 -6.13 -9.79 -15.05
C TYR A 36 -7.31 -10.69 -14.70
N ASN A 37 -7.13 -12.00 -14.79
CA ASN A 37 -8.15 -12.97 -14.40
C ASN A 37 -8.40 -13.00 -12.91
N PHE A 38 -7.34 -12.82 -12.11
CA PHE A 38 -7.45 -12.85 -10.65
C PHE A 38 -8.33 -11.74 -10.10
N PHE A 39 -8.26 -10.52 -10.64
CA PHE A 39 -9.02 -9.38 -10.12
C PHE A 39 -10.50 -9.37 -10.53
N GLN A 40 -10.91 -10.20 -11.48
CA GLN A 40 -12.32 -10.24 -11.91
C GLN A 40 -13.26 -10.59 -10.74
N ASN A 41 -14.24 -9.73 -10.50
CA ASN A 41 -15.25 -9.84 -9.44
C ASN A 41 -14.69 -9.83 -8.00
N LYS A 42 -13.40 -9.58 -7.79
CA LYS A 42 -12.80 -9.48 -6.46
C LYS A 42 -13.22 -8.21 -5.75
N GLN A 43 -13.41 -8.32 -4.44
CA GLN A 43 -13.60 -7.19 -3.54
C GLN A 43 -12.23 -6.65 -3.15
N VAL A 44 -11.92 -5.43 -3.54
CA VAL A 44 -10.63 -4.76 -3.31
C VAL A 44 -10.82 -3.56 -2.40
N LEU A 45 -10.00 -3.46 -1.37
CA LEU A 45 -9.91 -2.31 -0.46
C LEU A 45 -8.52 -1.68 -0.58
N ASP A 46 -8.48 -0.36 -0.68
CA ASP A 46 -7.25 0.43 -0.66
C ASP A 46 -7.34 1.45 0.50
N LEU A 47 -6.50 1.27 1.51
CA LEU A 47 -6.41 2.17 2.66
C LEU A 47 -5.24 3.14 2.46
N GLY A 48 -5.54 4.43 2.42
CA GLY A 48 -4.64 5.47 1.96
C GLY A 48 -4.61 5.56 0.44
N CYS A 49 -5.78 5.51 -0.20
CA CYS A 49 -5.88 5.40 -1.66
C CYS A 49 -5.51 6.69 -2.43
N GLY A 50 -5.21 7.78 -1.74
CA GLY A 50 -4.83 9.07 -2.32
C GLY A 50 -5.83 9.55 -3.37
N THR A 51 -5.38 9.70 -4.62
CA THR A 51 -6.23 10.15 -5.74
C THR A 51 -7.21 9.10 -6.26
N GLY A 52 -7.06 7.83 -5.89
CA GLY A 52 -7.83 6.69 -6.36
C GLY A 52 -7.38 6.13 -7.73
N GLU A 53 -6.38 6.76 -8.38
CA GLU A 53 -5.92 6.35 -9.72
C GLU A 53 -5.30 4.94 -9.72
N PHE A 54 -4.51 4.59 -8.70
CA PHE A 54 -3.97 3.25 -8.57
C PHE A 54 -5.09 2.19 -8.48
N LEU A 55 -6.08 2.43 -7.65
CA LEU A 55 -7.21 1.53 -7.45
C LEU A 55 -8.06 1.36 -8.73
N ASN A 56 -8.13 2.40 -9.58
CA ASN A 56 -8.87 2.33 -10.83
C ASN A 56 -8.32 1.30 -11.82
N ASN A 57 -7.01 0.99 -11.79
CA ASN A 57 -6.45 -0.05 -12.64
C ASN A 57 -7.11 -1.42 -12.38
N TYR A 58 -7.39 -1.74 -11.13
CA TYR A 58 -8.03 -3.00 -10.74
C TYR A 58 -9.53 -2.98 -11.00
N PHE A 59 -10.15 -1.81 -10.90
CA PHE A 59 -11.54 -1.64 -11.35
C PHE A 59 -11.70 -1.93 -12.84
N GLU A 60 -10.79 -1.45 -13.69
CA GLU A 60 -10.79 -1.73 -15.13
C GLU A 60 -10.52 -3.24 -15.42
N MET A 61 -9.87 -3.96 -14.53
CA MET A 61 -9.74 -5.43 -14.58
C MET A 61 -10.99 -6.18 -14.08
N GLY A 62 -12.07 -5.47 -13.73
CA GLY A 62 -13.34 -6.07 -13.30
C GLY A 62 -13.50 -6.24 -11.77
N ALA A 63 -12.63 -5.66 -10.96
CA ALA A 63 -12.78 -5.69 -9.52
C ALA A 63 -13.88 -4.75 -9.02
N GLN A 64 -14.38 -5.02 -7.82
CA GLN A 64 -15.26 -4.13 -7.06
C GLN A 64 -14.43 -3.39 -6.03
N CYS A 65 -14.18 -2.11 -6.28
CA CYS A 65 -13.18 -1.33 -5.56
C CYS A 65 -13.77 -0.42 -4.50
N THR A 66 -13.08 -0.35 -3.36
CA THR A 66 -13.35 0.60 -2.28
C THR A 66 -12.03 1.26 -1.89
N GLY A 67 -11.95 2.58 -1.98
CA GLY A 67 -10.79 3.38 -1.56
C GLY A 67 -11.16 4.26 -0.37
N ILE A 68 -10.26 4.33 0.60
CA ILE A 68 -10.39 5.15 1.81
C ILE A 68 -9.19 6.06 1.91
N ASP A 69 -9.42 7.34 2.12
CA ASP A 69 -8.37 8.31 2.42
C ASP A 69 -8.89 9.38 3.37
N ILE A 70 -8.03 9.82 4.30
CA ILE A 70 -8.37 10.89 5.23
C ILE A 70 -8.35 12.25 4.53
N GLU A 71 -7.58 12.38 3.45
CA GLU A 71 -7.55 13.57 2.62
C GLU A 71 -8.53 13.45 1.43
N LYS A 72 -9.25 14.53 1.15
CA LYS A 72 -10.19 14.57 0.02
C LYS A 72 -9.50 15.00 -1.28
N ASN A 73 -8.53 14.18 -1.74
CA ASN A 73 -7.74 14.45 -2.94
C ASN A 73 -8.15 13.60 -4.15
N PHE A 74 -9.37 13.06 -4.14
CA PHE A 74 -9.84 12.16 -5.21
C PHE A 74 -9.93 12.87 -6.56
N LYS A 75 -9.26 12.31 -7.57
CA LYS A 75 -9.38 12.71 -8.97
C LYS A 75 -10.56 12.04 -9.67
N LEU A 76 -10.98 10.90 -9.14
CA LEU A 76 -12.05 10.08 -9.69
C LEU A 76 -13.35 10.24 -8.91
N LYS A 77 -14.47 9.99 -9.57
CA LYS A 77 -15.80 10.00 -8.97
C LYS A 77 -16.27 8.58 -8.69
N ASN A 78 -17.11 8.46 -7.67
CA ASN A 78 -17.81 7.21 -7.37
C ASN A 78 -18.67 6.78 -8.56
N LYS A 79 -18.67 5.48 -8.86
CA LYS A 79 -19.48 4.83 -9.88
C LYS A 79 -19.87 3.43 -9.42
N LYS A 80 -20.73 2.72 -10.14
CA LYS A 80 -21.10 1.35 -9.77
C LYS A 80 -19.84 0.50 -9.60
N ASN A 81 -19.70 -0.17 -8.45
CA ASN A 81 -18.56 -1.01 -8.07
C ASN A 81 -17.21 -0.28 -7.85
N PHE A 82 -17.21 1.05 -7.82
CA PHE A 82 -16.04 1.87 -7.51
C PHE A 82 -16.41 3.00 -6.58
N ASN A 83 -16.01 2.91 -5.32
CA ASN A 83 -16.38 3.86 -4.28
C ASN A 83 -15.15 4.41 -3.56
N LEU A 84 -15.09 5.71 -3.44
CA LEU A 84 -14.07 6.43 -2.68
C LEU A 84 -14.73 7.16 -1.51
N TYR A 85 -14.16 7.02 -0.31
CA TYR A 85 -14.67 7.62 0.91
C TYR A 85 -13.60 8.44 1.59
N ASN A 86 -13.91 9.70 1.90
CA ASN A 86 -13.08 10.56 2.71
C ASN A 86 -13.35 10.26 4.18
N LEU A 87 -12.57 9.34 4.73
CA LEU A 87 -12.79 8.80 6.07
C LEU A 87 -11.46 8.25 6.63
N ASP A 88 -11.33 8.27 7.95
CA ASP A 88 -10.26 7.57 8.65
C ASP A 88 -10.39 6.05 8.50
N ALA A 89 -9.27 5.36 8.25
CA ALA A 89 -9.23 3.93 7.96
C ALA A 89 -9.74 3.06 9.13
N ASN A 90 -9.37 3.39 10.38
CA ASN A 90 -9.85 2.66 11.56
C ASN A 90 -11.36 2.84 11.75
N THR A 91 -11.86 4.06 11.52
CA THR A 91 -13.30 4.38 11.56
C THR A 91 -14.06 3.59 10.49
N PHE A 92 -13.52 3.51 9.29
CA PHE A 92 -14.12 2.70 8.21
C PHE A 92 -14.15 1.22 8.57
N LEU A 93 -13.00 0.64 8.94
CA LEU A 93 -12.89 -0.80 9.24
C LEU A 93 -13.78 -1.23 10.41
N LYS A 94 -13.89 -0.40 11.44
CA LYS A 94 -14.74 -0.66 12.61
C LYS A 94 -16.23 -0.81 12.24
N ASN A 95 -16.68 -0.08 11.23
CA ASN A 95 -18.08 -0.07 10.79
C ASN A 95 -18.32 -0.91 9.52
N CYS A 96 -17.26 -1.45 8.91
CA CYS A 96 -17.34 -2.16 7.64
C CYS A 96 -17.92 -3.56 7.83
N LYS A 97 -19.03 -3.85 7.14
CA LYS A 97 -19.64 -5.19 7.08
C LYS A 97 -19.21 -5.98 5.83
N LYS A 98 -18.55 -5.32 4.89
CA LYS A 98 -18.04 -5.99 3.68
C LYS A 98 -16.81 -6.83 4.01
N LYS A 99 -16.60 -7.86 3.19
CA LYS A 99 -15.40 -8.69 3.20
C LYS A 99 -14.61 -8.43 1.92
N PHE A 100 -13.29 -8.46 2.03
CA PHE A 100 -12.39 -8.16 0.92
C PHE A 100 -11.50 -9.36 0.61
N ASP A 101 -11.24 -9.56 -0.67
CA ASP A 101 -10.32 -10.57 -1.18
C ASP A 101 -8.89 -10.03 -1.23
N ILE A 102 -8.77 -8.71 -1.44
CA ILE A 102 -7.49 -8.03 -1.57
C ILE A 102 -7.55 -6.71 -0.80
N ILE A 103 -6.50 -6.45 -0.02
CA ILE A 103 -6.31 -5.16 0.65
C ILE A 103 -4.95 -4.59 0.28
N PHE A 104 -4.91 -3.31 -0.05
CA PHE A 104 -3.70 -2.55 -0.25
C PHE A 104 -3.43 -1.65 0.96
N LEU A 105 -2.18 -1.67 1.44
CA LEU A 105 -1.61 -0.82 2.48
C LEU A 105 -0.30 -0.23 1.93
N PHE A 106 -0.39 0.60 0.90
CA PHE A 106 0.78 1.13 0.23
C PHE A 106 1.13 2.51 0.76
N GLU A 107 2.36 2.67 1.26
CA GLU A 107 2.86 3.89 1.92
C GLU A 107 1.85 4.38 2.97
N PHE A 108 1.36 3.46 3.79
CA PHE A 108 0.29 3.73 4.75
C PHE A 108 0.73 3.50 6.21
N LEU A 109 1.46 2.42 6.47
CA LEU A 109 1.77 1.99 7.85
C LEU A 109 2.75 2.93 8.55
N GLU A 110 3.63 3.62 7.83
CA GLU A 110 4.57 4.62 8.36
C GLU A 110 3.91 5.91 8.87
N HIS A 111 2.61 6.07 8.66
CA HIS A 111 1.83 7.20 9.20
C HIS A 111 1.09 6.85 10.48
N LEU A 112 1.20 5.62 10.96
CA LEU A 112 0.50 5.12 12.14
C LEU A 112 1.46 4.90 13.32
N GLU A 113 1.02 5.27 14.51
CA GLU A 113 1.68 4.86 15.73
C GLU A 113 1.56 3.34 15.93
N GLU A 114 2.46 2.76 16.74
CA GLU A 114 2.50 1.30 16.98
C GLU A 114 1.16 0.76 17.49
N GLY A 115 0.54 1.47 18.45
CA GLY A 115 -0.79 1.11 18.97
C GLY A 115 -1.88 1.13 17.91
N ASP A 116 -1.80 2.06 16.95
CA ASP A 116 -2.79 2.19 15.89
C ASP A 116 -2.58 1.17 14.77
N LYS A 117 -1.33 0.75 14.49
CA LYS A 117 -1.05 -0.40 13.66
C LYS A 117 -1.75 -1.66 14.19
N HIS A 118 -1.66 -1.91 15.50
CA HIS A 118 -2.33 -3.05 16.12
C HIS A 118 -3.86 -2.97 16.01
N LYS A 119 -4.46 -1.81 16.27
CA LYS A 119 -5.91 -1.59 16.11
C LYS A 119 -6.35 -1.78 14.64
N LEU A 120 -5.51 -1.31 13.70
CA LEU A 120 -5.74 -1.50 12.27
C LEU A 120 -5.82 -2.99 11.92
N PHE A 121 -4.78 -3.77 12.26
CA PHE A 121 -4.75 -5.20 11.94
C PHE A 121 -5.88 -5.98 12.63
N GLU A 122 -6.20 -5.66 13.90
CA GLU A 122 -7.33 -6.27 14.60
C GLU A 122 -8.68 -6.04 13.89
N SER A 123 -8.88 -4.84 13.35
CA SER A 123 -10.09 -4.50 12.61
C SER A 123 -10.09 -5.07 11.20
N LEU A 124 -8.91 -5.06 10.55
CA LEU A 124 -8.71 -5.51 9.19
C LEU A 124 -9.00 -7.01 9.04
N ILE A 125 -8.52 -7.87 9.95
CA ILE A 125 -8.79 -9.32 9.88
C ILE A 125 -10.30 -9.65 9.91
N LYS A 126 -11.10 -8.81 10.53
CA LYS A 126 -12.58 -8.96 10.57
C LYS A 126 -13.22 -8.67 9.21
N THR A 127 -12.51 -8.04 8.29
CA THR A 127 -12.99 -7.67 6.95
C THR A 127 -12.40 -8.56 5.85
N LEU A 128 -11.65 -9.61 6.17
CA LEU A 128 -11.03 -10.49 5.17
C LEU A 128 -11.95 -11.64 4.77
N ASN A 129 -11.94 -11.97 3.48
CA ASN A 129 -12.41 -13.24 2.97
C ASN A 129 -11.37 -14.34 3.23
N LYS A 130 -11.79 -15.60 3.18
CA LYS A 130 -10.85 -16.75 3.23
C LYS A 130 -9.86 -16.67 2.07
N ASN A 131 -8.58 -16.88 2.34
CA ASN A 131 -7.47 -16.74 1.40
C ASN A 131 -7.26 -15.31 0.86
N ALA A 132 -7.75 -14.30 1.55
CA ALA A 132 -7.49 -12.91 1.17
C ALA A 132 -6.00 -12.59 1.18
N LEU A 133 -5.59 -11.71 0.27
CA LEU A 133 -4.21 -11.20 0.17
C LEU A 133 -4.16 -9.75 0.64
N ILE A 134 -3.13 -9.42 1.40
CA ILE A 134 -2.82 -8.05 1.78
C ILE A 134 -1.46 -7.71 1.20
N PHE A 135 -1.40 -6.65 0.40
CA PHE A 135 -0.14 -6.12 -0.13
C PHE A 135 0.23 -4.86 0.64
N VAL A 136 1.45 -4.83 1.13
CA VAL A 136 2.00 -3.75 1.96
C VAL A 136 3.22 -3.18 1.27
N SER A 137 3.35 -1.87 1.16
CA SER A 137 4.65 -1.22 0.95
C SER A 137 4.84 -0.13 1.98
N THR A 138 6.08 0.03 2.46
CA THR A 138 6.40 1.01 3.49
C THR A 138 7.91 1.24 3.59
N LEU A 139 8.30 2.26 4.35
CA LEU A 139 9.69 2.55 4.68
C LEU A 139 10.24 1.56 5.69
N ASN A 140 11.43 1.02 5.42
CA ASN A 140 12.12 0.11 6.33
C ASN A 140 12.71 0.87 7.54
N LYS A 141 12.56 0.32 8.73
CA LYS A 141 13.13 0.89 9.96
C LYS A 141 14.59 0.50 10.15
N ASN A 142 15.50 1.21 9.49
CA ASN A 142 16.95 1.07 9.68
C ASN A 142 17.67 2.42 9.56
N LEU A 143 18.94 2.48 9.96
CA LEU A 143 19.72 3.73 9.94
C LEU A 143 19.90 4.30 8.53
N LEU A 144 20.02 3.44 7.53
CA LEU A 144 20.19 3.88 6.14
C LEU A 144 18.91 4.52 5.61
N SER A 145 17.75 3.94 5.89
CA SER A 145 16.46 4.53 5.50
C SER A 145 16.20 5.86 6.19
N LYS A 146 16.67 6.02 7.45
CA LYS A 146 16.59 7.29 8.18
C LYS A 146 17.28 8.42 7.42
N TYR A 147 18.47 8.17 6.86
CA TYR A 147 19.22 9.17 6.10
C TYR A 147 18.68 9.33 4.67
N LEU A 148 18.42 8.23 3.98
CA LEU A 148 17.95 8.25 2.60
C LEU A 148 16.49 8.63 2.43
N ALA A 149 15.62 8.37 3.42
CA ALA A 149 14.24 8.86 3.39
C ALA A 149 14.19 10.39 3.46
N ILE A 150 15.14 11.04 4.14
CA ILE A 150 15.28 12.50 4.12
C ILE A 150 15.70 12.96 2.72
N ASP A 151 16.68 12.31 2.09
CA ASP A 151 17.12 12.62 0.72
C ASP A 151 16.03 12.30 -0.33
N ILE A 152 15.32 11.19 -0.17
CA ILE A 152 14.20 10.81 -1.03
C ILE A 152 13.02 11.77 -0.83
N ALA A 153 12.70 12.13 0.42
CA ALA A 153 11.66 13.11 0.71
C ALA A 153 12.01 14.51 0.19
N GLU A 154 13.28 14.93 0.24
CA GLU A 154 13.71 16.24 -0.25
C GLU A 154 13.90 16.27 -1.77
N ASN A 155 14.36 15.19 -2.41
CA ASN A 155 14.67 15.14 -3.84
C ASN A 155 13.55 14.55 -4.71
N ILE A 156 12.75 13.61 -4.18
CA ILE A 156 11.65 12.98 -4.92
C ILE A 156 10.30 13.55 -4.48
N LEU A 157 10.17 13.82 -3.19
CA LEU A 157 8.95 14.28 -2.55
C LEU A 157 9.12 15.72 -2.06
N LYS A 158 9.60 16.67 -2.85
CA LYS A 158 9.41 18.10 -2.58
C LYS A 158 7.94 18.47 -2.26
N LEU A 159 7.13 17.46 -2.04
CA LEU A 159 5.69 17.45 -1.75
C LEU A 159 5.34 17.52 -0.28
N LEU A 160 6.27 17.18 0.63
CA LEU A 160 5.91 17.07 2.03
C LEU A 160 6.55 18.21 2.83
N PRO A 161 5.77 18.86 3.72
CA PRO A 161 6.32 19.79 4.71
C PRO A 161 7.42 19.05 5.51
N LYS A 162 8.55 19.71 5.76
CA LYS A 162 9.61 19.22 6.64
C LYS A 162 8.99 18.74 7.96
N LYS A 163 9.09 17.45 8.28
CA LYS A 163 8.62 16.71 9.46
C LYS A 163 7.54 15.63 9.21
N THR A 164 7.31 15.17 8.00
CA THR A 164 6.22 14.21 7.71
C THR A 164 6.59 12.76 7.98
N HIS A 165 7.86 12.41 8.13
CA HIS A 165 8.28 11.05 8.45
C HIS A 165 9.03 11.01 9.79
N GLU A 166 8.34 10.58 10.82
CA GLU A 166 8.98 10.24 12.09
C GLU A 166 9.57 8.83 11.96
N TYR A 167 10.90 8.73 12.02
CA TYR A 167 11.63 7.45 11.91
C TYR A 167 11.07 6.36 12.87
N ASP A 168 10.54 6.78 14.02
CA ASP A 168 9.99 5.86 15.01
C ASP A 168 8.74 5.13 14.50
N LEU A 169 8.03 5.70 13.54
CA LEU A 169 6.85 5.11 12.91
C LEU A 169 7.17 4.10 11.80
N PHE A 170 8.42 4.08 11.30
CA PHE A 170 8.84 3.13 10.25
C PHE A 170 8.73 1.70 10.75
N LEU A 171 8.48 0.77 9.82
CA LEU A 171 8.24 -0.62 10.11
C LEU A 171 9.29 -1.51 9.44
N SER A 172 10.07 -2.27 10.22
CA SER A 172 11.00 -3.22 9.64
C SER A 172 10.28 -4.48 9.14
N PRO A 173 10.87 -5.24 8.19
CA PRO A 173 10.33 -6.53 7.75
C PRO A 173 10.07 -7.50 8.91
N THR A 174 10.96 -7.54 9.90
CA THR A 174 10.79 -8.37 11.11
C THR A 174 9.59 -7.94 11.95
N GLN A 175 9.39 -6.63 12.11
CA GLN A 175 8.20 -6.11 12.82
C GLN A 175 6.92 -6.42 12.05
N LEU A 176 6.90 -6.27 10.71
CA LEU A 176 5.76 -6.67 9.89
C LEU A 176 5.45 -8.16 10.07
N GLN A 177 6.47 -9.02 10.06
CA GLN A 177 6.30 -10.45 10.30
C GLN A 177 5.70 -10.73 11.69
N THR A 178 6.20 -10.08 12.73
CA THR A 178 5.71 -10.23 14.11
C THR A 178 4.24 -9.82 14.23
N ILE A 179 3.87 -8.66 13.67
CA ILE A 179 2.48 -8.19 13.65
C ILE A 179 1.61 -9.18 12.87
N SER A 180 2.05 -9.61 11.70
CA SER A 180 1.29 -10.56 10.86
C SER A 180 1.00 -11.85 11.60
N GLN A 181 2.00 -12.45 12.24
CA GLN A 181 1.85 -13.70 13.02
C GLN A 181 0.87 -13.53 14.19
N LYS A 182 0.92 -12.39 14.90
CA LYS A 182 -0.01 -12.09 15.99
C LYS A 182 -1.47 -12.13 15.53
N TYR A 183 -1.74 -11.70 14.30
CA TYR A 183 -3.08 -11.68 13.70
C TYR A 183 -3.36 -12.85 12.76
N LYS A 184 -2.57 -13.94 12.85
CA LYS A 184 -2.72 -15.17 12.06
C LYS A 184 -2.65 -14.96 10.55
N LEU A 185 -1.86 -13.99 10.11
CA LEU A 185 -1.52 -13.75 8.72
C LEU A 185 -0.18 -14.41 8.40
N SER A 186 -0.10 -15.09 7.28
CA SER A 186 1.14 -15.70 6.78
C SER A 186 1.87 -14.72 5.87
N LEU A 187 3.11 -14.38 6.19
CA LEU A 187 3.98 -13.61 5.31
C LEU A 187 4.45 -14.51 4.17
N LEU A 188 4.05 -14.21 2.93
CA LEU A 188 4.39 -14.99 1.74
C LEU A 188 5.77 -14.62 1.18
N ASN A 189 6.03 -13.33 1.07
CA ASN A 189 7.26 -12.79 0.46
C ASN A 189 7.49 -11.33 0.88
N ILE A 190 8.76 -10.91 0.88
CA ILE A 190 9.17 -9.49 0.96
C ILE A 190 10.26 -9.26 -0.09
N GLU A 191 10.16 -8.14 -0.82
CA GLU A 191 11.19 -7.64 -1.71
C GLU A 191 11.44 -6.14 -1.47
N GLY A 192 12.67 -5.70 -1.67
CA GLY A 192 13.03 -4.29 -1.61
C GLY A 192 12.46 -3.52 -2.82
N LEU A 193 12.12 -2.26 -2.59
CA LEU A 193 11.83 -1.28 -3.62
C LEU A 193 13.02 -0.34 -3.75
N GLN A 194 13.83 -0.50 -4.78
CA GLN A 194 15.02 0.30 -5.00
C GLN A 194 14.76 1.39 -6.02
N TYR A 195 14.96 2.65 -5.61
CA TYR A 195 14.90 3.80 -6.49
C TYR A 195 16.24 4.08 -7.13
N ASN A 196 16.24 4.36 -8.43
CA ASN A 196 17.41 4.85 -9.16
C ASN A 196 17.19 6.34 -9.50
N PRO A 197 17.94 7.27 -8.89
CA PRO A 197 17.74 8.70 -9.11
C PRO A 197 18.18 9.18 -10.49
N ILE A 198 19.07 8.45 -11.19
CA ILE A 198 19.56 8.83 -12.51
C ILE A 198 18.48 8.64 -13.58
N ILE A 199 17.83 7.47 -13.57
CA ILE A 199 16.76 7.13 -14.52
C ILE A 199 15.38 7.34 -13.92
N LYS A 200 15.30 7.88 -12.69
CA LYS A 200 14.07 8.17 -11.92
C LYS A 200 13.10 7.00 -11.91
N SER A 201 13.57 5.77 -11.72
CA SER A 201 12.74 4.56 -11.76
C SER A 201 12.90 3.68 -10.54
N PHE A 202 11.85 2.94 -10.21
CA PHE A 202 11.85 1.90 -9.19
C PHE A 202 12.07 0.52 -9.81
N LYS A 203 12.68 -0.38 -9.07
CA LYS A 203 12.78 -1.81 -9.41
C LYS A 203 12.65 -2.67 -8.15
N LEU A 204 12.22 -3.91 -8.32
CA LEU A 204 12.28 -4.93 -7.28
C LEU A 204 13.74 -5.31 -7.01
N SER A 205 14.06 -5.56 -5.75
CA SER A 205 15.39 -5.92 -5.29
C SER A 205 15.31 -7.00 -4.22
N LYS A 206 16.32 -7.86 -4.15
CA LYS A 206 16.48 -8.80 -3.03
C LYS A 206 16.88 -8.11 -1.72
N VAL A 207 17.23 -6.82 -1.79
CA VAL A 207 17.71 -6.02 -0.66
C VAL A 207 16.69 -4.92 -0.36
N ASP A 208 16.18 -4.90 0.84
CA ASP A 208 15.13 -4.04 1.37
C ASP A 208 15.70 -2.83 2.16
N LEU A 209 16.71 -2.16 1.60
CA LEU A 209 17.47 -1.13 2.32
C LEU A 209 16.63 0.06 2.79
N VAL A 210 15.77 0.61 1.93
CA VAL A 210 15.03 1.85 2.21
C VAL A 210 13.52 1.59 2.25
N ASN A 211 12.98 1.08 1.17
CA ASN A 211 11.56 0.70 1.05
C ASN A 211 11.46 -0.78 0.73
N TYR A 212 10.38 -1.38 1.13
CA TYR A 212 10.05 -2.74 0.74
C TYR A 212 8.56 -2.90 0.42
N ILE A 213 8.28 -3.98 -0.30
CA ILE A 213 6.92 -4.45 -0.57
C ILE A 213 6.79 -5.88 -0.07
N GLY A 214 5.67 -6.19 0.56
CA GLY A 214 5.38 -7.49 1.13
C GLY A 214 3.98 -7.97 0.80
N ALA A 215 3.78 -9.29 0.84
CA ALA A 215 2.48 -9.93 0.67
C ALA A 215 2.16 -10.81 1.87
N LEU A 216 0.96 -10.63 2.42
CA LEU A 216 0.42 -11.42 3.52
C LEU A 216 -0.80 -12.18 3.03
N LYS A 217 -1.03 -13.38 3.57
CA LYS A 217 -2.20 -14.22 3.30
C LYS A 217 -2.93 -14.56 4.59
N TYR A 218 -4.25 -14.44 4.53
CA TYR A 218 -5.17 -14.81 5.61
C TYR A 218 -5.67 -16.24 5.46
#